data_e78b9263682945a71e9725bb52d5a9d8
#
_entry.id   e78b9263682945a71e9725bb52d5a9d8
#
_cell.length_a   1.000
_cell.length_b   1.000
_cell.length_c   1.000
_cell.angle_alpha   90.00
_cell.angle_beta   90.00
_cell.angle_gamma   90.00
#
_symmetry.space_group_name_H-M   'P 1'
#
loop_
_entity.id
_entity.type
_entity.pdbx_description
1 polymer ?
#
loop_
_entity_poly.entity_id
_entity_poly.type
_entity_poly.pdbx_seq_one_letter_code
_entity_poly.pdbx_strand_id
1 'polypeptide(L)'
;MTNRHYSSISQSAKWLALTRATTTIPFAREAAILLFGEAIVREAEATVANLSEHRLGHFEHRYRSIDQALVIVGHRNIVEIGTGLSFRGLAMAQSPGIHYLDTDLPELLAVKAELVARLDHPPLHGTLRLEPLDALAPGALAAAVRHMPAGPVAIVNEGLLMYLDASEKVRLATSIRGILQERTGSRWITADCYVRDGERPMALDPDVERFVAEQRVEEQKFANWGSAERFFETQGFAIARRLKPIDARHIRETWILTIT
;
A
#
# COMPACT_ATOMS: atom_id res chain seq x y z
N MET A 1 -7.23 -23.30 4.13
CA MET A 1 -7.83 -22.04 3.66
C MET A 1 -8.37 -21.34 4.89
N THR A 2 -7.65 -20.39 5.41
CA THR A 2 -8.11 -19.54 6.52
C THR A 2 -9.18 -18.61 5.93
N ASN A 3 -10.42 -18.85 6.31
CA ASN A 3 -11.56 -18.02 5.94
C ASN A 3 -11.45 -16.70 6.68
N ARG A 4 -10.61 -15.78 6.15
CA ARG A 4 -10.53 -14.42 6.68
C ARG A 4 -11.75 -13.67 6.19
N HIS A 5 -12.78 -13.60 7.02
CA HIS A 5 -13.92 -12.73 6.78
C HIS A 5 -13.45 -11.27 6.94
N TYR A 6 -13.13 -10.64 5.83
CA TYR A 6 -12.99 -9.19 5.74
C TYR A 6 -14.40 -8.57 5.66
N SER A 7 -15.21 -8.79 6.69
CA SER A 7 -16.51 -8.14 6.76
C SER A 7 -16.31 -6.64 6.87
N SER A 8 -16.80 -5.90 5.90
CA SER A 8 -16.91 -4.43 5.82
C SER A 8 -15.69 -3.67 6.34
N ILE A 9 -15.06 -2.83 5.56
CA ILE A 9 -13.89 -1.98 5.82
C ILE A 9 -13.25 -2.28 7.18
N SER A 10 -12.12 -2.98 7.20
CA SER A 10 -11.46 -3.32 8.46
C SER A 10 -11.30 -2.07 9.34
N GLN A 11 -11.38 -2.21 10.65
CA GLN A 11 -11.21 -1.08 11.58
C GLN A 11 -9.91 -0.31 11.29
N SER A 12 -8.84 -1.03 10.89
CA SER A 12 -7.58 -0.41 10.50
C SER A 12 -7.68 0.44 9.24
N ALA A 13 -8.49 0.06 8.24
CA ALA A 13 -8.70 0.86 7.03
C ALA A 13 -9.45 2.15 7.35
N LYS A 14 -10.45 2.10 8.24
CA LYS A 14 -11.17 3.30 8.72
C LYS A 14 -10.25 4.25 9.48
N TRP A 15 -9.51 3.71 10.46
CA TRP A 15 -8.57 4.50 11.23
C TRP A 15 -7.50 5.13 10.32
N LEU A 16 -6.96 4.34 9.38
CA LEU A 16 -5.97 4.83 8.43
C LEU A 16 -6.55 5.91 7.50
N ALA A 17 -7.80 5.78 7.07
CA ALA A 17 -8.47 6.80 6.26
C ALA A 17 -8.61 8.13 7.03
N LEU A 18 -9.03 8.09 8.30
CA LEU A 18 -9.10 9.28 9.15
C LEU A 18 -7.72 9.89 9.41
N THR A 19 -6.71 9.06 9.67
CA THR A 19 -5.34 9.53 9.85
C THR A 19 -4.78 10.17 8.57
N ARG A 20 -5.03 9.58 7.41
CA ARG A 20 -4.62 10.15 6.12
C ARG A 20 -5.36 11.45 5.80
N ALA A 21 -6.60 11.61 6.25
CA ALA A 21 -7.37 12.85 6.06
C ALA A 21 -6.72 14.08 6.69
N THR A 22 -5.85 13.88 7.69
CA THR A 22 -5.12 14.96 8.35
C THR A 22 -3.77 15.27 7.71
N THR A 23 -3.48 14.68 6.56
CA THR A 23 -2.23 14.84 5.80
C THR A 23 -2.49 15.57 4.47
N THR A 24 -1.43 15.79 3.69
CA THR A 24 -1.53 16.34 2.33
C THR A 24 -1.64 15.27 1.24
N ILE A 25 -1.98 14.02 1.61
CA ILE A 25 -2.19 12.92 0.66
C ILE A 25 -3.41 13.25 -0.22
N PRO A 26 -3.29 13.19 -1.55
CA PRO A 26 -4.38 13.53 -2.46
C PRO A 26 -5.66 12.74 -2.18
N PHE A 27 -6.80 13.43 -2.20
CA PHE A 27 -8.16 12.90 -2.00
C PHE A 27 -8.43 12.24 -0.64
N ALA A 28 -7.45 12.18 0.26
CA ALA A 28 -7.62 11.49 1.54
C ALA A 28 -8.67 12.17 2.42
N ARG A 29 -8.65 13.50 2.49
CA ARG A 29 -9.61 14.28 3.29
C ARG A 29 -11.02 14.19 2.73
N GLU A 30 -11.17 14.40 1.44
CA GLU A 30 -12.43 14.37 0.72
C GLU A 30 -13.09 12.99 0.82
N ALA A 31 -12.31 11.93 0.63
CA ALA A 31 -12.79 10.55 0.79
C ALA A 31 -13.23 10.25 2.23
N ALA A 32 -12.48 10.71 3.23
CA ALA A 32 -12.87 10.54 4.62
C ALA A 32 -14.17 11.29 4.95
N ILE A 33 -14.39 12.49 4.40
CA ILE A 33 -15.65 13.23 4.55
C ILE A 33 -16.81 12.44 3.92
N LEU A 34 -16.62 11.85 2.77
CA LEU A 34 -17.62 11.02 2.10
C LEU A 34 -17.97 9.75 2.91
N LEU A 35 -17.01 9.20 3.66
CA LEU A 35 -17.19 7.99 4.46
C LEU A 35 -17.80 8.25 5.83
N PHE A 36 -17.32 9.29 6.51
CA PHE A 36 -17.58 9.48 7.94
C PHE A 36 -18.36 10.78 8.25
N GLY A 37 -18.43 11.69 7.28
CA GLY A 37 -18.98 13.03 7.47
C GLY A 37 -17.95 14.03 7.97
N GLU A 38 -18.18 15.31 7.65
CA GLU A 38 -17.22 16.39 7.93
C GLU A 38 -16.97 16.61 9.42
N ALA A 39 -17.97 16.39 10.28
CA ALA A 39 -17.83 16.58 11.73
C ALA A 39 -16.78 15.61 12.33
N ILE A 40 -16.82 14.34 11.92
CA ILE A 40 -15.87 13.32 12.40
C ILE A 40 -14.45 13.63 11.88
N VAL A 41 -14.33 14.06 10.63
CA VAL A 41 -13.01 14.42 10.07
C VAL A 41 -12.42 15.63 10.80
N ARG A 42 -13.21 16.66 11.08
CA ARG A 42 -12.77 17.84 11.88
C ARG A 42 -12.36 17.47 13.30
N GLU A 43 -13.07 16.55 13.94
CA GLU A 43 -12.71 16.04 15.26
C GLU A 43 -11.36 15.29 15.22
N ALA A 44 -11.16 14.45 14.21
CA ALA A 44 -9.89 13.77 13.97
C ALA A 44 -8.74 14.77 13.72
N GLU A 45 -8.95 15.81 12.89
CA GLU A 45 -7.99 16.88 12.63
C GLU A 45 -7.63 17.63 13.93
N ALA A 46 -8.61 17.96 14.77
CA ALA A 46 -8.39 18.63 16.05
C ALA A 46 -7.63 17.73 17.05
N THR A 47 -7.97 16.45 17.11
CA THR A 47 -7.27 15.47 17.96
C THR A 47 -5.81 15.34 17.54
N VAL A 48 -5.57 15.28 16.25
CA VAL A 48 -4.26 15.11 15.66
C VAL A 48 -3.39 16.36 15.81
N ALA A 49 -3.97 17.57 15.71
CA ALA A 49 -3.25 18.82 16.00
C ALA A 49 -2.65 18.87 17.41
N ASN A 50 -3.22 18.12 18.35
CA ASN A 50 -2.73 17.95 19.70
C ASN A 50 -1.74 16.77 19.89
N LEU A 51 -1.58 15.93 18.87
CA LEU A 51 -0.60 14.84 18.87
C LEU A 51 0.72 15.37 18.28
N SER A 52 1.85 14.90 18.82
CA SER A 52 3.16 15.27 18.27
C SER A 52 3.22 14.96 16.77
N GLU A 53 3.84 15.83 15.98
CA GLU A 53 4.10 15.70 14.52
C GLU A 53 4.62 14.31 14.09
N HIS A 54 5.13 13.55 15.05
CA HIS A 54 5.72 12.23 14.90
C HIS A 54 4.76 11.15 14.37
N ARG A 55 3.47 11.23 14.73
CA ARG A 55 2.49 10.18 14.39
C ARG A 55 1.95 10.32 12.98
N LEU A 56 1.79 11.54 12.53
CA LEU A 56 1.19 11.88 11.24
C LEU A 56 2.18 11.74 10.10
N GLY A 57 3.39 12.21 10.34
CA GLY A 57 4.48 12.14 9.36
C GLY A 57 4.72 10.71 8.87
N HIS A 58 4.52 9.69 9.71
CA HIS A 58 4.78 8.31 9.34
C HIS A 58 3.98 7.84 8.10
N PHE A 59 2.66 8.05 8.07
CA PHE A 59 1.81 7.58 6.96
C PHE A 59 2.03 8.41 5.70
N GLU A 60 2.20 9.72 5.84
CA GLU A 60 2.49 10.58 4.72
C GLU A 60 3.89 10.31 4.15
N HIS A 61 4.91 10.14 4.98
CA HIS A 61 6.26 9.78 4.53
C HIS A 61 6.28 8.45 3.80
N ARG A 62 5.56 7.44 4.28
CA ARG A 62 5.43 6.15 3.60
C ARG A 62 4.78 6.31 2.23
N TYR A 63 3.69 7.05 2.15
CA TYR A 63 3.00 7.35 0.90
C TYR A 63 3.94 8.08 -0.08
N ARG A 64 4.57 9.18 0.36
CA ARG A 64 5.49 9.99 -0.46
C ARG A 64 6.75 9.24 -0.89
N SER A 65 7.26 8.33 -0.08
CA SER A 65 8.42 7.53 -0.44
C SER A 65 8.12 6.54 -1.58
N ILE A 66 6.90 6.02 -1.63
CA ILE A 66 6.43 5.21 -2.77
C ILE A 66 6.28 6.08 -4.02
N ASP A 67 5.70 7.30 -3.91
CA ASP A 67 5.62 8.25 -5.03
C ASP A 67 7.02 8.55 -5.58
N GLN A 68 7.98 8.79 -4.69
CA GLN A 68 9.38 8.99 -5.08
C GLN A 68 9.99 7.77 -5.78
N ALA A 69 9.70 6.57 -5.28
CA ALA A 69 10.16 5.32 -5.91
C ALA A 69 9.56 5.16 -7.32
N LEU A 70 8.28 5.47 -7.50
CA LEU A 70 7.62 5.45 -8.80
C LEU A 70 8.23 6.44 -9.78
N VAL A 71 8.57 7.65 -9.33
CA VAL A 71 9.28 8.65 -10.15
C VAL A 71 10.67 8.12 -10.57
N ILE A 72 11.43 7.51 -9.65
CA ILE A 72 12.75 6.94 -9.92
C ILE A 72 12.67 5.81 -10.95
N VAL A 73 11.67 4.93 -10.80
CA VAL A 73 11.45 3.79 -11.71
C VAL A 73 10.95 4.25 -13.07
N GLY A 74 10.11 5.27 -13.14
CA GLY A 74 9.63 5.90 -14.37
C GLY A 74 8.70 5.04 -15.21
N HIS A 75 8.14 3.95 -14.66
CA HIS A 75 7.22 3.09 -15.40
C HIS A 75 5.84 3.72 -15.50
N ARG A 76 5.21 3.53 -16.67
CA ARG A 76 3.86 4.03 -16.94
C ARG A 76 2.77 3.03 -16.56
N ASN A 77 3.08 1.73 -16.55
CA ASN A 77 2.19 0.69 -16.09
C ASN A 77 2.46 0.47 -14.59
N ILE A 78 1.46 0.70 -13.77
CA ILE A 78 1.56 0.60 -12.31
C ILE A 78 0.44 -0.30 -11.80
N VAL A 79 0.78 -1.26 -10.97
CA VAL A 79 -0.16 -2.16 -10.29
C VAL A 79 0.03 -2.00 -8.79
N GLU A 80 -0.98 -1.54 -8.09
CA GLU A 80 -0.95 -1.46 -6.62
C GLU A 80 -1.78 -2.58 -6.01
N ILE A 81 -1.17 -3.39 -5.14
CA ILE A 81 -1.76 -4.56 -4.51
C ILE A 81 -2.16 -4.19 -3.08
N GLY A 82 -3.41 -4.51 -2.70
CA GLY A 82 -3.90 -4.17 -1.37
C GLY A 82 -4.00 -2.66 -1.19
N THR A 83 -4.60 -1.97 -2.18
CA THR A 83 -4.59 -0.50 -2.23
C THR A 83 -5.34 0.16 -1.09
N GLY A 84 -6.26 -0.57 -0.45
CA GLY A 84 -7.12 -0.02 0.58
C GLY A 84 -7.87 1.22 0.10
N LEU A 85 -7.89 2.22 0.95
CA LEU A 85 -8.44 3.56 0.66
C LEU A 85 -7.32 4.56 0.30
N SER A 86 -6.30 4.11 -0.42
CA SER A 86 -5.33 4.99 -1.09
C SER A 86 -5.88 5.43 -2.44
N PHE A 87 -5.81 6.71 -2.75
CA PHE A 87 -6.23 7.28 -4.04
C PHE A 87 -5.02 7.68 -4.90
N ARG A 88 -3.87 7.03 -4.70
CA ARG A 88 -2.67 7.25 -5.52
C ARG A 88 -2.95 7.02 -7.00
N GLY A 89 -3.67 5.93 -7.32
CA GLY A 89 -4.06 5.63 -8.70
C GLY A 89 -4.87 6.74 -9.33
N LEU A 90 -5.84 7.31 -8.59
CA LEU A 90 -6.66 8.44 -9.06
C LEU A 90 -5.81 9.70 -9.30
N ALA A 91 -4.86 10.00 -8.40
CA ALA A 91 -3.96 11.13 -8.55
C ALA A 91 -2.99 10.95 -9.73
N MET A 92 -2.40 9.78 -9.87
CA MET A 92 -1.42 9.50 -10.93
C MET A 92 -2.06 9.40 -12.31
N ALA A 93 -3.28 8.87 -12.43
CA ALA A 93 -3.99 8.77 -13.69
C ALA A 93 -4.42 10.13 -14.28
N GLN A 94 -4.28 11.22 -13.54
CA GLN A 94 -4.40 12.58 -14.10
C GLN A 94 -3.28 12.89 -15.10
N SER A 95 -2.15 12.18 -15.02
CA SER A 95 -1.03 12.37 -15.93
C SER A 95 -1.18 11.53 -17.19
N PRO A 96 -0.85 12.10 -18.40
CA PRO A 96 -0.95 11.37 -19.67
C PRO A 96 -0.06 10.12 -19.70
N GLY A 97 -0.59 9.04 -20.26
CA GLY A 97 0.15 7.81 -20.49
C GLY A 97 0.42 6.95 -19.24
N ILE A 98 -0.11 7.32 -18.09
CA ILE A 98 -0.11 6.46 -16.91
C ILE A 98 -1.27 5.46 -17.04
N HIS A 99 -0.96 4.19 -16.81
CA HIS A 99 -1.92 3.09 -16.74
C HIS A 99 -1.85 2.49 -15.33
N TYR A 100 -2.81 2.87 -14.50
CA TYR A 100 -2.83 2.46 -13.10
C TYR A 100 -3.91 1.40 -12.85
N LEU A 101 -3.50 0.32 -12.23
CA LEU A 101 -4.38 -0.77 -11.79
C LEU A 101 -4.35 -0.86 -10.27
N ASP A 102 -5.44 -0.42 -9.66
CA ASP A 102 -5.71 -0.60 -8.23
C ASP A 102 -6.34 -1.97 -8.00
N THR A 103 -5.77 -2.76 -7.09
CA THR A 103 -6.32 -4.07 -6.72
C THR A 103 -6.47 -4.22 -5.22
N ASP A 104 -7.57 -4.80 -4.81
CA ASP A 104 -7.86 -5.18 -3.42
C ASP A 104 -8.93 -6.26 -3.39
N LEU A 105 -9.25 -6.75 -2.20
CA LEU A 105 -10.36 -7.68 -2.02
C LEU A 105 -11.70 -7.03 -2.43
N PRO A 106 -12.65 -7.83 -2.94
CA PRO A 106 -13.88 -7.31 -3.57
C PRO A 106 -14.63 -6.30 -2.71
N GLU A 107 -14.78 -6.57 -1.42
CA GLU A 107 -15.58 -5.75 -0.51
C GLU A 107 -14.97 -4.35 -0.32
N LEU A 108 -13.65 -4.26 -0.15
CA LEU A 108 -12.97 -2.99 0.05
C LEU A 108 -12.89 -2.21 -1.26
N LEU A 109 -12.65 -2.91 -2.36
CA LEU A 109 -12.57 -2.25 -3.67
C LEU A 109 -13.92 -1.71 -4.13
N ALA A 110 -15.04 -2.36 -3.78
CA ALA A 110 -16.38 -1.84 -4.05
C ALA A 110 -16.60 -0.48 -3.35
N VAL A 111 -16.22 -0.36 -2.07
CA VAL A 111 -16.27 0.91 -1.35
C VAL A 111 -15.38 1.97 -2.02
N LYS A 112 -14.16 1.60 -2.41
CA LYS A 112 -13.25 2.51 -3.10
C LYS A 112 -13.83 3.00 -4.43
N ALA A 113 -14.46 2.10 -5.20
CA ALA A 113 -15.09 2.46 -6.47
C ALA A 113 -16.21 3.50 -6.30
N GLU A 114 -17.05 3.33 -5.27
CA GLU A 114 -18.09 4.32 -4.94
C GLU A 114 -17.48 5.67 -4.56
N LEU A 115 -16.40 5.67 -3.79
CA LEU A 115 -15.68 6.90 -3.42
C LEU A 115 -15.08 7.59 -4.64
N VAL A 116 -14.37 6.85 -5.51
CA VAL A 116 -13.79 7.38 -6.75
C VAL A 116 -14.85 8.03 -7.63
N ALA A 117 -16.05 7.41 -7.74
CA ALA A 117 -17.15 7.96 -8.52
C ALA A 117 -17.75 9.26 -7.94
N ARG A 118 -17.55 9.53 -6.65
CA ARG A 118 -18.10 10.68 -5.94
C ARG A 118 -17.09 11.79 -5.66
N LEU A 119 -15.81 11.46 -5.72
CA LEU A 119 -14.74 12.45 -5.53
C LEU A 119 -14.71 13.44 -6.71
N ASP A 120 -14.63 14.72 -6.39
CA ASP A 120 -14.34 15.75 -7.39
C ASP A 120 -12.86 15.67 -7.74
N HIS A 121 -12.56 15.44 -9.00
CA HIS A 121 -11.19 15.33 -9.49
C HIS A 121 -11.04 15.85 -10.92
N PRO A 122 -9.86 16.35 -11.29
CA PRO A 122 -9.57 16.72 -12.67
C PRO A 122 -9.79 15.56 -13.65
N PRO A 123 -10.01 15.82 -14.93
CA PRO A 123 -10.10 14.77 -15.94
C PRO A 123 -8.89 13.85 -15.93
N LEU A 124 -9.12 12.56 -16.11
CA LEU A 124 -8.04 11.57 -16.25
C LEU A 124 -7.50 11.65 -17.68
N HIS A 125 -6.20 11.85 -17.79
CA HIS A 125 -5.46 11.79 -19.06
C HIS A 125 -4.74 10.45 -19.27
N GLY A 126 -4.60 9.68 -18.21
CA GLY A 126 -4.20 8.29 -18.18
C GLY A 126 -5.40 7.36 -17.97
N THR A 127 -5.16 6.16 -17.47
CA THR A 127 -6.22 5.21 -17.13
C THR A 127 -6.12 4.77 -15.68
N LEU A 128 -7.25 4.74 -14.99
CA LEU A 128 -7.41 4.07 -13.69
C LEU A 128 -8.37 2.89 -13.87
N ARG A 129 -7.93 1.70 -13.48
CA ARG A 129 -8.77 0.51 -13.38
C ARG A 129 -8.80 0.07 -11.92
N LEU A 130 -9.99 -0.27 -11.47
CA LEU A 130 -10.22 -0.88 -10.16
C LEU A 130 -10.62 -2.34 -10.42
N GLU A 131 -9.82 -3.30 -9.95
CA GLU A 131 -10.04 -4.72 -10.22
C GLU A 131 -10.01 -5.53 -8.92
N PRO A 132 -11.15 -6.15 -8.54
CA PRO A 132 -11.20 -6.99 -7.36
C PRO A 132 -10.28 -8.19 -7.53
N LEU A 133 -9.35 -8.38 -6.58
CA LEU A 133 -8.31 -9.38 -6.69
C LEU A 133 -7.87 -9.87 -5.30
N ASP A 134 -7.85 -11.19 -5.12
CA ASP A 134 -7.01 -11.81 -4.10
C ASP A 134 -5.61 -12.05 -4.68
N ALA A 135 -4.64 -11.25 -4.25
CA ALA A 135 -3.25 -11.34 -4.72
C ALA A 135 -2.56 -12.67 -4.36
N LEU A 136 -3.13 -13.44 -3.43
CA LEU A 136 -2.65 -14.75 -3.04
C LEU A 136 -3.29 -15.89 -3.85
N ALA A 137 -4.33 -15.60 -4.64
CA ALA A 137 -4.96 -16.58 -5.52
C ALA A 137 -4.00 -16.90 -6.69
N PRO A 138 -3.74 -18.19 -6.98
CA PRO A 138 -2.79 -18.58 -8.01
C PRO A 138 -3.15 -17.98 -9.37
N GLY A 139 -2.21 -17.29 -9.99
CA GLY A 139 -2.35 -16.70 -11.33
C GLY A 139 -3.22 -15.46 -11.43
N ALA A 140 -3.94 -15.06 -10.38
CA ALA A 140 -4.85 -13.91 -10.42
C ALA A 140 -4.11 -12.60 -10.75
N LEU A 141 -3.02 -12.32 -10.04
CA LEU A 141 -2.21 -11.11 -10.27
C LEU A 141 -1.62 -11.08 -11.70
N ALA A 142 -1.11 -12.21 -12.18
CA ALA A 142 -0.58 -12.32 -13.55
C ALA A 142 -1.69 -12.12 -14.59
N ALA A 143 -2.92 -12.62 -14.34
CA ALA A 143 -4.06 -12.40 -15.22
C ALA A 143 -4.42 -10.92 -15.32
N ALA A 144 -4.50 -10.22 -14.18
CA ALA A 144 -4.78 -8.78 -14.13
C ALA A 144 -3.73 -7.95 -14.89
N VAL A 145 -2.44 -8.28 -14.69
CA VAL A 145 -1.32 -7.60 -15.36
C VAL A 145 -1.31 -7.82 -16.88
N ARG A 146 -1.78 -8.97 -17.37
CA ARG A 146 -1.86 -9.23 -18.82
C ARG A 146 -2.74 -8.25 -19.58
N HIS A 147 -3.73 -7.66 -18.92
CA HIS A 147 -4.62 -6.66 -19.52
C HIS A 147 -4.03 -5.24 -19.56
N MET A 148 -2.82 -5.05 -19.02
CA MET A 148 -2.12 -3.77 -19.11
C MET A 148 -1.36 -3.65 -20.43
N PRO A 149 -1.08 -2.42 -20.89
CA PRO A 149 -0.25 -2.20 -22.08
C PRO A 149 1.09 -2.92 -22.00
N ALA A 150 1.67 -3.22 -23.16
CA ALA A 150 3.00 -3.82 -23.26
C ALA A 150 4.08 -2.95 -22.57
N GLY A 151 5.14 -3.59 -22.10
CA GLY A 151 6.27 -2.93 -21.45
C GLY A 151 6.37 -3.28 -19.95
N PRO A 152 7.36 -2.68 -19.27
CA PRO A 152 7.62 -2.93 -17.87
C PRO A 152 6.47 -2.45 -16.97
N VAL A 153 6.33 -3.08 -15.82
CA VAL A 153 5.36 -2.69 -14.78
C VAL A 153 6.08 -2.36 -13.47
N ALA A 154 5.57 -1.40 -12.73
CA ALA A 154 5.88 -1.21 -11.33
C ALA A 154 4.78 -1.87 -10.51
N ILE A 155 5.12 -2.91 -9.76
CA ILE A 155 4.21 -3.53 -8.79
C ILE A 155 4.47 -2.89 -7.45
N VAL A 156 3.41 -2.38 -6.82
CA VAL A 156 3.48 -1.60 -5.57
C VAL A 156 2.66 -2.29 -4.50
N ASN A 157 3.14 -2.30 -3.26
CA ASN A 157 2.32 -2.57 -2.10
C ASN A 157 2.69 -1.65 -0.93
N GLU A 158 1.66 -1.26 -0.19
CA GLU A 158 1.75 -0.39 0.99
C GLU A 158 0.84 -0.89 2.11
N GLY A 159 1.42 -1.40 3.20
CA GLY A 159 0.66 -1.89 4.35
C GLY A 159 0.04 -3.28 4.13
N LEU A 160 0.64 -4.13 3.30
CA LEU A 160 0.14 -5.47 2.99
C LEU A 160 0.96 -6.59 3.66
N LEU A 161 2.29 -6.57 3.54
CA LEU A 161 3.13 -7.69 3.99
C LEU A 161 3.04 -7.95 5.49
N MET A 162 2.69 -6.94 6.27
CA MET A 162 2.53 -7.07 7.72
C MET A 162 1.31 -7.93 8.13
N TYR A 163 0.39 -8.17 7.22
CA TYR A 163 -0.78 -9.02 7.44
C TYR A 163 -0.60 -10.45 6.92
N LEU A 164 0.46 -10.70 6.15
CA LEU A 164 0.71 -11.99 5.53
C LEU A 164 1.62 -12.86 6.40
N ASP A 165 1.27 -14.13 6.55
CA ASP A 165 2.19 -15.09 7.15
C ASP A 165 3.37 -15.42 6.23
N ALA A 166 4.33 -16.18 6.72
CA ALA A 166 5.55 -16.51 5.97
C ALA A 166 5.24 -17.21 4.65
N SER A 167 4.27 -18.13 4.62
CA SER A 167 3.89 -18.87 3.41
C SER A 167 3.14 -17.98 2.41
N GLU A 168 2.33 -17.07 2.91
CA GLU A 168 1.61 -16.08 2.10
C GLU A 168 2.57 -15.08 1.46
N LYS A 169 3.57 -14.59 2.22
CA LYS A 169 4.64 -13.76 1.66
C LYS A 169 5.40 -14.45 0.54
N VAL A 170 5.73 -15.74 0.70
CA VAL A 170 6.39 -16.54 -0.33
C VAL A 170 5.51 -16.66 -1.58
N ARG A 171 4.21 -16.93 -1.42
CA ARG A 171 3.27 -17.02 -2.56
C ARG A 171 3.18 -15.71 -3.32
N LEU A 172 3.02 -14.59 -2.59
CA LEU A 172 2.97 -13.27 -3.22
C LEU A 172 4.27 -12.95 -3.96
N ALA A 173 5.43 -13.17 -3.32
CA ALA A 173 6.74 -12.96 -3.91
C ALA A 173 6.94 -13.82 -5.18
N THR A 174 6.50 -15.08 -5.15
CA THR A 174 6.55 -15.98 -6.31
C THR A 174 5.70 -15.46 -7.47
N SER A 175 4.47 -15.00 -7.20
CA SER A 175 3.59 -14.41 -8.21
C SER A 175 4.20 -13.16 -8.83
N ILE A 176 4.74 -12.25 -8.00
CA ILE A 176 5.40 -11.03 -8.47
C ILE A 176 6.63 -11.36 -9.29
N ARG A 177 7.47 -12.29 -8.83
CA ARG A 177 8.67 -12.71 -9.58
C ARG A 177 8.31 -13.22 -10.98
N GLY A 178 7.28 -14.04 -11.11
CA GLY A 178 6.82 -14.52 -12.42
C GLY A 178 6.49 -13.37 -13.37
N ILE A 179 5.78 -12.36 -12.90
CA ILE A 179 5.45 -11.16 -13.69
C ILE A 179 6.71 -10.38 -14.09
N LEU A 180 7.66 -10.19 -13.16
CA LEU A 180 8.89 -9.48 -13.45
C LEU A 180 9.78 -10.24 -14.48
N GLN A 181 9.70 -11.57 -14.51
CA GLN A 181 10.35 -12.40 -15.50
C GLN A 181 9.71 -12.27 -16.89
N GLU A 182 8.39 -12.25 -16.96
CA GLU A 182 7.64 -12.10 -18.21
C GLU A 182 7.75 -10.68 -18.79
N ARG A 183 7.86 -9.65 -17.93
CA ARG A 183 7.93 -8.24 -18.32
C ARG A 183 9.28 -7.64 -17.94
N THR A 184 10.26 -7.83 -18.81
CA THR A 184 11.64 -7.37 -18.59
C THR A 184 11.69 -5.89 -18.22
N GLY A 185 12.52 -5.55 -17.24
CA GLY A 185 12.68 -4.19 -16.73
C GLY A 185 11.69 -3.81 -15.63
N SER A 186 10.71 -4.66 -15.33
CA SER A 186 9.75 -4.43 -14.24
C SER A 186 10.41 -4.34 -12.86
N ARG A 187 9.71 -3.72 -11.93
CA ARG A 187 10.17 -3.51 -10.55
C ARG A 187 9.06 -3.81 -9.54
N TRP A 188 9.46 -4.32 -8.40
CA TRP A 188 8.61 -4.37 -7.22
C TRP A 188 9.01 -3.27 -6.25
N ILE A 189 8.06 -2.42 -5.86
CA ILE A 189 8.22 -1.32 -4.90
C ILE A 189 7.45 -1.70 -3.66
N THR A 190 8.12 -1.76 -2.51
CA THR A 190 7.46 -2.08 -1.24
C THR A 190 7.92 -1.14 -0.14
N ALA A 191 6.98 -0.62 0.64
CA ALA A 191 7.23 0.14 1.86
C ALA A 191 6.89 -0.69 3.11
N ASP A 192 6.85 -2.01 2.98
CA ASP A 192 6.34 -2.94 3.99
C ASP A 192 7.41 -3.78 4.68
N CYS A 193 8.66 -3.34 4.66
CA CYS A 193 9.70 -3.97 5.45
C CYS A 193 9.56 -3.56 6.93
N TYR A 194 8.53 -4.10 7.58
CA TYR A 194 8.30 -3.92 9.01
C TYR A 194 9.19 -4.86 9.79
N VAL A 195 10.05 -4.30 10.63
CA VAL A 195 10.98 -5.05 11.49
C VAL A 195 10.62 -4.85 12.96
N ARG A 196 10.79 -5.89 13.77
CA ARG A 196 10.53 -5.82 15.23
C ARG A 196 11.63 -5.08 15.96
N ASP A 197 12.89 -5.24 15.53
CA ASP A 197 14.02 -4.59 16.17
C ASP A 197 13.99 -3.07 15.93
N GLY A 198 14.00 -2.30 17.01
CA GLY A 198 14.07 -0.84 16.97
C GLY A 198 12.73 -0.13 16.77
N GLU A 199 11.62 -0.83 16.62
CA GLU A 199 10.30 -0.20 16.64
C GLU A 199 9.97 0.32 18.05
N ARG A 200 9.60 1.60 18.11
CA ARG A 200 8.95 2.13 19.32
C ARG A 200 7.46 1.81 19.22
N PRO A 201 6.85 1.24 20.28
CA PRO A 201 5.41 1.03 20.29
C PRO A 201 4.69 2.35 20.02
N MET A 202 3.89 2.38 18.98
CA MET A 202 2.97 3.49 18.75
C MET A 202 1.72 3.19 19.56
N ALA A 203 1.30 4.12 20.44
CA ALA A 203 0.01 3.97 21.11
C ALA A 203 -1.08 4.06 20.03
N LEU A 204 -1.80 2.98 19.85
CA LEU A 204 -2.90 2.85 18.91
C LEU A 204 -4.22 3.14 19.64
N ASP A 205 -5.25 3.47 18.88
CA ASP A 205 -6.62 3.42 19.38
C ASP A 205 -6.93 1.99 19.84
N PRO A 206 -7.65 1.78 20.96
CA PRO A 206 -7.93 0.45 21.50
C PRO A 206 -8.57 -0.54 20.50
N ASP A 207 -9.42 -0.04 19.59
CA ASP A 207 -10.04 -0.88 18.58
C ASP A 207 -9.03 -1.28 17.47
N VAL A 208 -8.13 -0.36 17.12
CA VAL A 208 -7.03 -0.65 16.19
C VAL A 208 -6.03 -1.62 16.84
N GLU A 209 -5.71 -1.42 18.12
CA GLU A 209 -4.82 -2.31 18.85
C GLU A 209 -5.38 -3.74 18.92
N ARG A 210 -6.68 -3.88 19.22
CA ARG A 210 -7.38 -5.16 19.18
C ARG A 210 -7.31 -5.80 17.80
N PHE A 211 -7.60 -5.04 16.74
CA PHE A 211 -7.53 -5.54 15.37
C PHE A 211 -6.12 -6.00 15.01
N VAL A 212 -5.09 -5.22 15.33
CA VAL A 212 -3.67 -5.57 15.08
C VAL A 212 -3.30 -6.87 15.80
N ALA A 213 -3.77 -7.04 17.04
CA ALA A 213 -3.57 -8.27 17.82
C ALA A 213 -4.30 -9.46 17.21
N GLU A 214 -5.58 -9.32 16.82
CA GLU A 214 -6.37 -10.36 16.17
C GLU A 214 -5.74 -10.81 14.84
N GLN A 215 -5.18 -9.88 14.08
CA GLN A 215 -4.46 -10.16 12.83
C GLN A 215 -3.03 -10.66 13.06
N ARG A 216 -2.57 -10.74 14.31
CA ARG A 216 -1.23 -11.20 14.70
C ARG A 216 -0.11 -10.44 13.98
N VAL A 217 -0.29 -9.15 13.76
CA VAL A 217 0.61 -8.31 12.93
C VAL A 217 2.05 -8.36 13.46
N GLU A 218 2.23 -8.34 14.80
CA GLU A 218 3.56 -8.40 15.40
C GLU A 218 4.33 -9.68 15.03
N GLU A 219 3.62 -10.80 14.93
CA GLU A 219 4.22 -12.09 14.56
C GLU A 219 4.63 -12.12 13.08
N GLN A 220 3.92 -11.35 12.24
CA GLN A 220 4.17 -11.31 10.79
C GLN A 220 5.29 -10.34 10.39
N LYS A 221 5.74 -9.47 11.29
CA LYS A 221 6.89 -8.58 11.01
C LYS A 221 8.19 -9.39 10.85
N PHE A 222 9.10 -8.88 10.05
CA PHE A 222 10.46 -9.40 9.99
C PHE A 222 11.16 -9.19 11.34
N ALA A 223 12.05 -10.11 11.74
CA ALA A 223 12.76 -9.96 13.02
C ALA A 223 13.63 -8.69 13.00
N ASN A 224 14.37 -8.48 11.91
CA ASN A 224 15.26 -7.36 11.68
C ASN A 224 15.47 -7.12 10.18
N TRP A 225 16.19 -6.08 9.82
CA TRP A 225 16.51 -5.74 8.43
C TRP A 225 17.20 -6.89 7.67
N GLY A 226 18.18 -7.56 8.29
CA GLY A 226 18.86 -8.70 7.67
C GLY A 226 17.93 -9.88 7.39
N SER A 227 16.88 -10.09 8.20
CA SER A 227 15.88 -11.12 7.91
C SER A 227 14.96 -10.74 6.75
N ALA A 228 14.63 -9.46 6.61
CA ALA A 228 13.90 -8.95 5.46
C ALA A 228 14.72 -9.08 4.17
N GLU A 229 15.99 -8.69 4.20
CA GLU A 229 16.91 -8.85 3.06
C GLU A 229 17.01 -10.30 2.61
N ARG A 230 17.32 -11.21 3.54
CA ARG A 230 17.40 -12.66 3.23
C ARG A 230 16.10 -13.21 2.67
N PHE A 231 14.95 -12.73 3.14
CA PHE A 231 13.67 -13.15 2.57
C PHE A 231 13.61 -12.81 1.08
N PHE A 232 13.85 -11.55 0.69
CA PHE A 232 13.78 -11.14 -0.71
C PHE A 232 14.83 -11.84 -1.57
N GLU A 233 16.08 -11.97 -1.08
CA GLU A 233 17.15 -12.69 -1.76
C GLU A 233 16.77 -14.16 -2.00
N THR A 234 16.26 -14.85 -0.99
CA THR A 234 15.81 -16.25 -1.10
C THR A 234 14.67 -16.40 -2.11
N GLN A 235 13.81 -15.37 -2.24
CA GLN A 235 12.74 -15.37 -3.24
C GLN A 235 13.22 -14.95 -4.65
N GLY A 236 14.52 -14.72 -4.86
CA GLY A 236 15.12 -14.37 -6.16
C GLY A 236 15.01 -12.88 -6.51
N PHE A 237 15.00 -12.02 -5.50
CA PHE A 237 15.04 -10.57 -5.69
C PHE A 237 16.36 -9.98 -5.19
N ALA A 238 16.82 -8.94 -5.88
CA ALA A 238 17.88 -8.05 -5.42
C ALA A 238 17.29 -6.68 -5.08
N ILE A 239 17.84 -6.05 -4.04
CA ILE A 239 17.48 -4.68 -3.69
C ILE A 239 18.23 -3.73 -4.60
N ALA A 240 17.55 -3.20 -5.62
CA ALA A 240 18.14 -2.23 -6.56
C ALA A 240 18.35 -0.86 -5.88
N ARG A 241 17.46 -0.47 -4.97
CA ARG A 241 17.56 0.79 -4.24
C ARG A 241 16.77 0.75 -2.93
N ARG A 242 17.31 1.45 -1.92
CA ARG A 242 16.62 1.75 -0.66
C ARG A 242 16.39 3.25 -0.56
N LEU A 243 15.16 3.64 -0.33
CA LEU A 243 14.79 5.00 0.00
C LEU A 243 14.63 5.05 1.50
N LYS A 244 15.57 5.71 2.16
CA LYS A 244 15.52 5.94 3.60
C LYS A 244 14.52 7.07 3.91
N PRO A 245 13.85 7.04 5.07
CA PRO A 245 13.02 8.14 5.48
C PRO A 245 13.83 9.45 5.51
N ILE A 246 13.18 10.55 5.16
CA ILE A 246 13.78 11.90 5.22
C ILE A 246 14.10 12.27 6.67
N ASP A 247 13.34 11.75 7.62
CA ASP A 247 13.54 11.96 9.06
C ASP A 247 14.04 10.66 9.70
N ALA A 248 15.19 10.73 10.38
CA ALA A 248 15.80 9.60 11.11
C ALA A 248 14.90 9.00 12.22
N ARG A 249 13.81 9.70 12.56
CA ARG A 249 12.78 9.21 13.48
C ARG A 249 11.86 8.15 12.85
N HIS A 250 11.82 8.04 11.52
CA HIS A 250 11.06 7.04 10.77
C HIS A 250 11.99 5.90 10.38
N ILE A 251 11.76 4.75 10.96
CA ILE A 251 12.60 3.56 10.79
C ILE A 251 12.25 2.73 9.54
N ARG A 252 11.32 3.19 8.70
CA ARG A 252 10.82 2.40 7.57
C ARG A 252 11.43 2.86 6.27
N GLU A 253 11.92 1.91 5.51
CA GLU A 253 12.48 2.12 4.19
C GLU A 253 11.48 1.69 3.10
N THR A 254 11.53 2.34 1.96
CA THR A 254 10.89 1.88 0.73
C THR A 254 11.95 1.25 -0.16
N TRP A 255 11.73 0.00 -0.52
CA TRP A 255 12.67 -0.75 -1.35
C TRP A 255 12.15 -0.88 -2.78
N ILE A 256 13.05 -0.66 -3.73
CA ILE A 256 12.87 -0.97 -5.14
C ILE A 256 13.62 -2.28 -5.41
N LEU A 257 12.87 -3.32 -5.76
CA LEU A 257 13.36 -4.67 -5.98
C LEU A 257 13.38 -4.99 -7.47
N THR A 258 14.38 -5.75 -7.88
CA THR A 258 14.52 -6.36 -9.21
C THR A 258 14.71 -7.86 -9.04
N ILE A 259 14.50 -8.64 -10.09
CA ILE A 259 14.87 -10.05 -10.10
C ILE A 259 16.40 -10.19 -10.24
N THR A 260 16.96 -11.22 -9.61
CA THR A 260 18.38 -11.60 -9.75
C THR A 260 18.63 -12.32 -11.06
#